data_f6971e293c85adfeeab7a4c2450ee992
#
_entry.id   f6971e293c85adfeeab7a4c2450ee992
#
_cell.length_a   1.000
_cell.length_b   1.000
_cell.length_c   1.000
_cell.angle_alpha   90.00
_cell.angle_beta   90.00
_cell.angle_gamma   90.00
#
_symmetry.space_group_name_H-M   'P 1'
#
loop_
_entity.id
_entity.type
_entity.pdbx_description
1 polymer ?
#
loop_
_entity_poly.entity_id
_entity_poly.type
_entity_poly.pdbx_seq_one_letter_code
_entity_poly.pdbx_strand_id
1 'polypeptide(L)'
;MLFDFCNFQTSMKYLNYIICFLSLTVFAQESIVAVFIKTSPFEYQTYIGQDNFGSTYAIDQTTFYKINNGKTLSYSNFQLGNITSANTFNPLKINLFYKNFNTAIILDNRLAEIYKIDFNSRQPYKNVSHISTGYDNTLWVFNQDNQQLELYDYKAYTTRVTTIPVESNVLDMKSDYNYCWLLTENYLYTYNYFGTVISKLKNVSFTEIAEDNGNLILKSGNQLFYMTKESNDLLPIKIPELLINRFLLTNETLYIYDGELLHQFQLKIE
;
A
#
# COMPACT_ATOMS: atom_id res chain seq x y z
N MET A 1 -5.93 -43.16 -58.12
CA MET A 1 -5.41 -43.51 -56.80
C MET A 1 -4.09 -42.88 -56.40
N LEU A 2 -3.19 -42.50 -57.33
CA LEU A 2 -1.93 -41.82 -57.04
C LEU A 2 -2.02 -40.28 -56.98
N PHE A 3 -3.03 -39.68 -57.58
CA PHE A 3 -3.27 -38.22 -57.56
C PHE A 3 -3.85 -37.70 -56.25
N ASP A 4 -4.64 -38.50 -55.53
CA ASP A 4 -5.24 -38.09 -54.26
C ASP A 4 -4.24 -38.12 -53.10
N PHE A 5 -3.20 -38.98 -53.14
CA PHE A 5 -2.17 -39.05 -52.10
C PHE A 5 -1.22 -37.83 -52.12
N CYS A 6 -0.95 -37.23 -53.30
CA CYS A 6 -0.08 -36.09 -53.42
C CYS A 6 -0.72 -34.82 -52.88
N ASN A 7 -2.05 -34.66 -53.08
CA ASN A 7 -2.83 -33.52 -52.55
C ASN A 7 -3.02 -33.58 -51.04
N PHE A 8 -3.10 -34.76 -50.44
CA PHE A 8 -3.20 -34.95 -49.02
C PHE A 8 -1.90 -34.58 -48.28
N GLN A 9 -0.74 -34.94 -48.82
CA GLN A 9 0.57 -34.60 -48.30
C GLN A 9 0.90 -33.10 -48.37
N THR A 10 0.48 -32.43 -49.40
CA THR A 10 0.63 -30.96 -49.53
C THR A 10 -0.30 -30.23 -48.57
N SER A 11 -1.55 -30.67 -48.39
CA SER A 11 -2.50 -30.09 -47.46
C SER A 11 -2.02 -30.26 -45.99
N MET A 12 -1.45 -31.40 -45.61
CA MET A 12 -0.87 -31.62 -44.28
C MET A 12 0.35 -30.72 -43.98
N LYS A 13 1.18 -30.43 -44.99
CA LYS A 13 2.31 -29.48 -44.83
C LYS A 13 1.81 -28.07 -44.55
N TYR A 14 0.80 -27.60 -45.25
CA TYR A 14 0.20 -26.26 -45.00
C TYR A 14 -0.50 -26.21 -43.62
N LEU A 15 -1.14 -27.28 -43.17
CA LEU A 15 -1.75 -27.38 -41.86
C LEU A 15 -0.70 -27.25 -40.73
N ASN A 16 0.46 -27.89 -40.89
CA ASN A 16 1.55 -27.75 -39.94
C ASN A 16 2.15 -26.32 -39.88
N TYR A 17 2.24 -25.62 -41.03
CA TYR A 17 2.66 -24.22 -41.07
C TYR A 17 1.63 -23.29 -40.38
N ILE A 18 0.34 -23.53 -40.54
CA ILE A 18 -0.74 -22.77 -39.88
C ILE A 18 -0.70 -23.00 -38.37
N ILE A 19 -0.47 -24.25 -37.91
CA ILE A 19 -0.31 -24.56 -36.47
C ILE A 19 0.94 -23.91 -35.88
N CYS A 20 2.07 -23.90 -36.60
CA CYS A 20 3.27 -23.17 -36.18
C CYS A 20 3.06 -21.64 -36.13
N PHE A 21 2.26 -21.06 -37.02
CA PHE A 21 1.97 -19.63 -37.03
C PHE A 21 1.03 -19.22 -35.90
N LEU A 22 0.10 -20.07 -35.52
CA LEU A 22 -0.82 -19.87 -34.38
C LEU A 22 -0.14 -20.01 -33.02
N SER A 23 0.99 -20.71 -32.91
CA SER A 23 1.76 -20.84 -31.67
C SER A 23 2.65 -19.63 -31.36
N LEU A 24 2.75 -18.64 -32.27
CA LEU A 24 3.57 -17.43 -32.09
C LEU A 24 2.79 -16.23 -31.52
N THR A 25 1.56 -16.42 -31.04
CA THR A 25 0.94 -15.39 -30.21
C THR A 25 1.63 -15.33 -28.86
N VAL A 26 2.80 -14.72 -28.84
CA VAL A 26 3.42 -14.24 -27.59
C VAL A 26 2.48 -13.16 -27.04
N PHE A 27 1.68 -13.49 -26.06
CA PHE A 27 1.01 -12.49 -25.24
C PHE A 27 2.11 -11.67 -24.58
N ALA A 28 2.42 -10.50 -25.16
CA ALA A 28 3.21 -9.51 -24.44
C ALA A 28 2.38 -9.15 -23.21
N GLN A 29 2.81 -9.63 -22.03
CA GLN A 29 2.21 -9.22 -20.79
C GLN A 29 2.50 -7.73 -20.62
N GLU A 30 1.47 -6.91 -20.61
CA GLU A 30 1.61 -5.48 -20.31
C GLU A 30 2.33 -5.34 -18.97
N SER A 31 3.29 -4.43 -18.91
CA SER A 31 4.10 -4.22 -17.72
C SER A 31 4.43 -2.75 -17.58
N ILE A 32 4.39 -2.27 -16.34
CA ILE A 32 4.83 -0.91 -16.02
C ILE A 32 6.35 -0.85 -16.02
N VAL A 33 6.92 0.13 -16.70
CA VAL A 33 8.37 0.37 -16.70
C VAL A 33 8.72 1.43 -15.66
N ALA A 34 9.60 1.08 -14.74
CA ALA A 34 10.16 2.01 -13.76
C ALA A 34 11.47 2.60 -14.32
N VAL A 35 11.46 3.90 -14.62
CA VAL A 35 12.63 4.61 -15.12
C VAL A 35 13.42 5.18 -13.95
N PHE A 36 14.68 4.80 -13.83
CA PHE A 36 15.55 5.25 -12.76
C PHE A 36 15.73 6.77 -12.77
N ILE A 37 15.57 7.41 -11.60
CA ILE A 37 15.80 8.85 -11.41
C ILE A 37 17.12 9.07 -10.66
N LYS A 38 17.20 8.55 -9.45
CA LYS A 38 18.40 8.70 -8.60
C LYS A 38 18.39 7.71 -7.44
N THR A 39 19.55 7.60 -6.80
CA THR A 39 19.74 6.93 -5.52
C THR A 39 20.36 7.89 -4.53
N SER A 40 19.96 7.83 -3.27
CA SER A 40 20.49 8.65 -2.19
C SER A 40 20.65 7.85 -0.91
N PRO A 41 21.67 8.12 -0.07
CA PRO A 41 21.73 7.56 1.28
C PRO A 41 20.49 7.94 2.10
N PHE A 42 20.06 7.04 2.98
CA PHE A 42 18.97 7.29 3.90
C PHE A 42 19.38 6.85 5.30
N GLU A 43 19.49 7.80 6.22
CA GLU A 43 20.15 7.62 7.52
C GLU A 43 19.20 7.12 8.63
N TYR A 44 17.90 6.98 8.35
CA TYR A 44 16.90 6.58 9.34
C TYR A 44 16.50 5.12 9.15
N GLN A 45 16.01 4.49 10.22
CA GLN A 45 15.62 3.08 10.21
C GLN A 45 14.48 2.77 9.23
N THR A 46 13.49 3.67 9.13
CA THR A 46 12.30 3.43 8.29
C THR A 46 11.92 4.68 7.51
N TYR A 47 11.86 4.53 6.18
CA TYR A 47 11.29 5.53 5.28
C TYR A 47 9.76 5.44 5.32
N ILE A 48 9.08 6.55 5.61
CA ILE A 48 7.61 6.62 5.70
C ILE A 48 7.00 7.23 4.44
N GLY A 49 7.64 8.26 3.90
CA GLY A 49 7.13 8.90 2.71
C GLY A 49 7.68 10.29 2.44
N GLN A 50 7.17 10.88 1.37
CA GLN A 50 7.40 12.27 1.01
C GLN A 50 6.06 12.91 0.68
N ASP A 51 5.81 14.15 1.16
CA ASP A 51 4.63 14.91 0.79
C ASP A 51 4.86 15.77 -0.46
N ASN A 52 3.78 16.33 -1.00
CA ASN A 52 3.81 17.20 -2.18
C ASN A 52 4.51 18.55 -1.93
N PHE A 53 4.89 18.84 -0.68
CA PHE A 53 5.64 20.04 -0.29
C PHE A 53 7.15 19.77 -0.16
N GLY A 54 7.59 18.55 -0.52
CA GLY A 54 8.99 18.14 -0.46
C GLY A 54 9.48 17.77 0.94
N SER A 55 8.57 17.57 1.92
CA SER A 55 8.96 17.04 3.22
C SER A 55 9.11 15.54 3.16
N THR A 56 10.23 15.03 3.64
CA THR A 56 10.49 13.60 3.83
C THR A 56 10.15 13.22 5.26
N TYR A 57 9.52 12.06 5.44
CA TYR A 57 9.14 11.52 6.73
C TYR A 57 9.87 10.20 7.02
N ALA A 58 10.33 10.06 8.26
CA ALA A 58 11.09 8.91 8.71
C ALA A 58 10.74 8.51 10.15
N ILE A 59 11.02 7.26 10.50
CA ILE A 59 10.99 6.77 11.87
C ILE A 59 12.36 6.20 12.22
N ASP A 60 12.83 6.52 13.41
CA ASP A 60 13.93 5.83 14.06
C ASP A 60 13.49 5.45 15.49
N GLN A 61 13.16 4.18 15.67
CA GLN A 61 12.64 3.61 16.92
C GLN A 61 11.45 4.37 17.51
N THR A 62 11.69 5.23 18.50
CA THR A 62 10.68 6.00 19.23
C THR A 62 10.42 7.38 18.66
N THR A 63 11.20 7.80 17.66
CA THR A 63 11.19 9.17 17.13
C THR A 63 10.69 9.20 15.69
N PHE A 64 9.73 10.06 15.44
CA PHE A 64 9.23 10.42 14.13
C PHE A 64 9.88 11.72 13.66
N TYR A 65 10.36 11.76 12.42
CA TYR A 65 11.06 12.89 11.82
C TYR A 65 10.30 13.43 10.61
N LYS A 66 10.34 14.76 10.48
CA LYS A 66 9.96 15.51 9.27
C LYS A 66 11.13 16.34 8.83
N ILE A 67 11.64 16.07 7.63
CA ILE A 67 12.82 16.71 7.05
C ILE A 67 12.39 17.53 5.84
N ASN A 68 12.66 18.83 5.81
CA ASN A 68 12.36 19.69 4.67
C ASN A 68 13.41 20.81 4.58
N ASN A 69 14.02 20.98 3.40
CA ASN A 69 14.99 22.05 3.10
C ASN A 69 16.08 22.20 4.16
N GLY A 70 16.68 21.07 4.60
CA GLY A 70 17.74 21.05 5.60
C GLY A 70 17.28 21.33 7.04
N LYS A 71 15.97 21.51 7.27
CA LYS A 71 15.40 21.62 8.62
C LYS A 71 14.77 20.28 9.01
N THR A 72 15.04 19.84 10.23
CA THR A 72 14.46 18.62 10.79
C THR A 72 13.62 18.96 12.00
N LEU A 73 12.35 18.53 11.99
CA LEU A 73 11.48 18.48 13.14
C LEU A 73 11.39 17.05 13.62
N SER A 74 11.20 16.85 14.92
CA SER A 74 11.03 15.53 15.48
C SER A 74 9.95 15.50 16.55
N TYR A 75 9.31 14.33 16.68
CA TYR A 75 8.38 14.01 17.75
C TYR A 75 8.73 12.66 18.35
N SER A 76 8.73 12.57 19.67
CA SER A 76 8.91 11.31 20.38
C SER A 76 8.04 11.25 21.63
N ASN A 77 7.59 10.03 21.97
CA ASN A 77 6.87 9.77 23.21
C ASN A 77 7.46 8.51 23.87
N PHE A 78 8.37 8.73 24.79
CA PHE A 78 9.10 7.64 25.46
C PHE A 78 8.20 6.72 26.29
N GLN A 79 7.04 7.21 26.76
CA GLN A 79 6.08 6.38 27.52
C GLN A 79 5.39 5.35 26.64
N LEU A 80 5.23 5.65 25.34
CA LEU A 80 4.60 4.76 24.34
C LEU A 80 5.60 3.88 23.59
N GLY A 81 6.92 4.06 23.83
CA GLY A 81 7.95 3.24 23.20
C GLY A 81 8.04 3.41 21.67
N ASN A 82 8.31 2.31 20.97
CA ASN A 82 8.54 2.33 19.54
C ASN A 82 7.26 2.62 18.73
N ILE A 83 7.41 3.46 17.72
CA ILE A 83 6.34 3.74 16.76
C ILE A 83 6.20 2.53 15.85
N THR A 84 4.99 1.95 15.77
CA THR A 84 4.71 0.80 14.91
C THR A 84 4.47 1.19 13.48
N SER A 85 3.71 2.28 13.26
CA SER A 85 3.43 2.81 11.91
C SER A 85 3.13 4.29 11.97
N ALA A 86 3.27 4.96 10.83
CA ALA A 86 2.87 6.35 10.63
C ALA A 86 2.14 6.47 9.29
N ASN A 87 1.15 7.35 9.24
CA ASN A 87 0.45 7.74 8.02
C ASN A 87 0.56 9.25 7.84
N THR A 88 1.14 9.66 6.71
CA THR A 88 1.42 11.06 6.35
C THR A 88 0.58 11.55 5.18
N PHE A 89 -0.47 10.81 4.81
CA PHE A 89 -1.41 11.15 3.74
C PHE A 89 -1.94 12.59 3.89
N ASN A 90 -2.29 12.98 5.12
CA ASN A 90 -2.61 14.37 5.43
C ASN A 90 -1.50 14.99 6.28
N PRO A 91 -0.64 15.87 5.71
CA PRO A 91 0.46 16.51 6.45
C PRO A 91 0.01 17.42 7.60
N LEU A 92 -1.28 17.79 7.66
CA LEU A 92 -1.87 18.58 8.75
C LEU A 92 -2.45 17.71 9.87
N LYS A 93 -2.55 16.39 9.64
CA LYS A 93 -3.09 15.41 10.58
C LYS A 93 -2.32 14.08 10.42
N ILE A 94 -1.04 14.10 10.79
CA ILE A 94 -0.18 12.93 10.72
C ILE A 94 -0.57 11.96 11.82
N ASN A 95 -0.79 10.70 11.47
CA ASN A 95 -1.18 9.66 12.42
C ASN A 95 0.02 8.79 12.77
N LEU A 96 0.36 8.69 14.06
CA LEU A 96 1.32 7.73 14.58
C LEU A 96 0.59 6.65 15.36
N PHE A 97 1.01 5.40 15.22
CA PHE A 97 0.42 4.28 15.95
C PHE A 97 1.46 3.54 16.78
N TYR A 98 1.11 3.31 18.03
CA TYR A 98 1.86 2.57 19.04
C TYR A 98 1.05 1.31 19.40
N LYS A 99 1.22 0.26 18.58
CA LYS A 99 0.43 -0.97 18.68
C LYS A 99 0.53 -1.61 20.08
N ASN A 100 1.74 -1.65 20.65
CA ASN A 100 1.97 -2.28 21.97
C ASN A 100 1.23 -1.56 23.10
N PHE A 101 0.90 -0.29 22.92
CA PHE A 101 0.13 0.52 23.86
C PHE A 101 -1.30 0.77 23.41
N ASN A 102 -1.69 0.18 22.25
CA ASN A 102 -3.01 0.34 21.67
C ASN A 102 -3.44 1.82 21.60
N THR A 103 -2.49 2.69 21.19
CA THR A 103 -2.63 4.15 21.24
C THR A 103 -2.26 4.77 19.91
N ALA A 104 -3.09 5.70 19.43
CA ALA A 104 -2.78 6.56 18.29
C ALA A 104 -2.52 7.99 18.73
N ILE A 105 -1.57 8.66 18.06
CA ILE A 105 -1.27 10.08 18.22
C ILE A 105 -1.55 10.78 16.89
N ILE A 106 -2.25 11.91 16.94
CA ILE A 106 -2.42 12.80 15.79
C ILE A 106 -1.53 14.02 15.99
N LEU A 107 -0.66 14.28 15.02
CA LEU A 107 0.22 15.44 15.00
C LEU A 107 -0.23 16.46 13.95
N ASP A 108 0.05 17.74 14.20
CA ASP A 108 -0.06 18.79 13.20
C ASP A 108 1.18 18.82 12.27
N ASN A 109 1.23 19.76 11.33
CA ASN A 109 2.34 19.93 10.39
C ASN A 109 3.66 20.39 11.03
N ARG A 110 3.65 20.80 12.29
CA ARG A 110 4.83 21.18 13.10
C ARG A 110 5.23 20.06 14.06
N LEU A 111 4.57 18.91 13.96
CA LEU A 111 4.70 17.76 14.84
C LEU A 111 4.27 18.05 16.29
N ALA A 112 3.36 19.02 16.51
CA ALA A 112 2.72 19.20 17.79
C ALA A 112 1.57 18.18 17.94
N GLU A 113 1.44 17.57 19.12
CA GLU A 113 0.38 16.61 19.43
C GLU A 113 -0.98 17.34 19.50
N ILE A 114 -1.93 16.94 18.65
CA ILE A 114 -3.30 17.49 18.62
C ILE A 114 -4.25 16.57 19.39
N TYR A 115 -4.12 15.26 19.22
CA TYR A 115 -4.93 14.24 19.88
C TYR A 115 -4.10 13.03 20.27
N LYS A 116 -4.41 12.51 21.48
CA LYS A 116 -3.98 11.18 21.94
C LYS A 116 -5.22 10.32 22.11
N ILE A 117 -5.25 9.19 21.44
CA ILE A 117 -6.36 8.26 21.39
C ILE A 117 -5.89 6.96 22.03
N ASP A 118 -6.23 6.76 23.28
CA ASP A 118 -5.99 5.51 24.00
C ASP A 118 -7.22 4.61 23.86
N PHE A 119 -7.10 3.58 23.02
CA PHE A 119 -8.19 2.63 22.78
C PHE A 119 -8.47 1.71 23.97
N ASN A 120 -7.57 1.64 24.96
CA ASN A 120 -7.77 0.85 26.20
C ASN A 120 -8.73 1.54 27.15
N SER A 121 -8.75 2.87 27.17
CA SER A 121 -9.49 3.67 28.15
C SER A 121 -10.95 3.95 27.75
N ARG A 122 -11.37 3.53 26.56
CA ARG A 122 -12.69 3.84 26.02
C ARG A 122 -13.61 2.62 25.95
N GLN A 123 -14.91 2.87 26.09
CA GLN A 123 -15.94 1.84 25.91
C GLN A 123 -16.73 2.09 24.61
N PRO A 124 -17.00 1.07 23.79
CA PRO A 124 -16.47 -0.30 23.93
C PRO A 124 -14.94 -0.34 23.70
N TYR A 125 -14.26 -1.22 24.43
CA TYR A 125 -12.83 -1.52 24.24
C TYR A 125 -12.55 -1.96 22.81
N LYS A 126 -11.39 -1.55 22.29
CA LYS A 126 -10.95 -1.92 20.93
C LYS A 126 -9.50 -2.41 21.00
N ASN A 127 -9.27 -3.60 20.51
CA ASN A 127 -7.92 -4.14 20.32
C ASN A 127 -7.47 -3.84 18.88
N VAL A 128 -6.78 -2.71 18.70
CA VAL A 128 -6.45 -2.19 17.36
C VAL A 128 -5.12 -2.74 16.88
N SER A 129 -5.07 -3.29 15.66
CA SER A 129 -3.83 -3.77 15.04
C SER A 129 -3.28 -2.83 13.97
N HIS A 130 -4.16 -2.14 13.24
CA HIS A 130 -3.82 -1.22 12.15
C HIS A 130 -4.67 0.03 12.26
N ILE A 131 -4.06 1.17 11.90
CA ILE A 131 -4.77 2.43 11.71
C ILE A 131 -4.40 3.05 10.38
N SER A 132 -5.30 3.82 9.78
CA SER A 132 -5.05 4.66 8.62
C SER A 132 -5.94 5.90 8.65
N THR A 133 -5.65 6.89 7.82
CA THR A 133 -6.42 8.14 7.75
C THR A 133 -7.86 7.86 7.30
N GLY A 134 -8.84 8.45 7.98
CA GLY A 134 -10.20 8.58 7.51
C GLY A 134 -10.49 10.01 7.05
N TYR A 135 -11.69 10.26 6.58
CA TYR A 135 -12.11 11.62 6.26
C TYR A 135 -12.41 12.43 7.53
N ASP A 136 -12.28 13.75 7.47
CA ASP A 136 -12.60 14.70 8.54
C ASP A 136 -11.81 14.43 9.83
N ASN A 137 -12.45 14.02 10.91
CA ASN A 137 -11.84 13.70 12.22
C ASN A 137 -11.94 12.19 12.51
N THR A 138 -11.79 11.37 11.48
CA THR A 138 -11.88 9.92 11.63
C THR A 138 -10.56 9.22 11.31
N LEU A 139 -10.43 8.04 11.89
CA LEU A 139 -9.41 7.04 11.55
C LEU A 139 -10.10 5.76 11.14
N TRP A 140 -9.61 5.11 10.10
CA TRP A 140 -9.84 3.70 9.90
C TRP A 140 -9.02 2.93 10.94
N VAL A 141 -9.68 2.08 11.71
CA VAL A 141 -9.05 1.21 12.70
C VAL A 141 -9.49 -0.22 12.46
N PHE A 142 -8.56 -1.16 12.53
CA PHE A 142 -8.89 -2.57 12.46
C PHE A 142 -8.93 -3.16 13.87
N ASN A 143 -10.11 -3.53 14.34
CA ASN A 143 -10.35 -4.17 15.62
C ASN A 143 -10.15 -5.68 15.51
N GLN A 144 -9.09 -6.20 16.10
CA GLN A 144 -8.72 -7.62 16.02
C GLN A 144 -9.71 -8.54 16.71
N ASP A 145 -10.32 -8.11 17.83
CA ASP A 145 -11.21 -8.96 18.60
C ASP A 145 -12.49 -9.28 17.84
N ASN A 146 -12.96 -8.32 17.04
CA ASN A 146 -14.16 -8.47 16.22
C ASN A 146 -13.84 -8.84 14.77
N GLN A 147 -12.56 -8.83 14.36
CA GLN A 147 -12.12 -8.96 12.97
C GLN A 147 -12.81 -7.97 12.02
N GLN A 148 -13.02 -6.75 12.48
CA GLN A 148 -13.78 -5.72 11.78
C GLN A 148 -12.96 -4.46 11.53
N LEU A 149 -13.19 -3.87 10.35
CA LEU A 149 -12.73 -2.53 10.05
C LEU A 149 -13.78 -1.53 10.55
N GLU A 150 -13.33 -0.51 11.27
CA GLU A 150 -14.19 0.51 11.86
C GLU A 150 -13.71 1.91 11.45
N LEU A 151 -14.65 2.82 11.14
CA LEU A 151 -14.35 4.24 10.97
C LEU A 151 -14.63 4.97 12.28
N TYR A 152 -13.57 5.27 13.01
CA TYR A 152 -13.61 5.83 14.35
C TYR A 152 -13.46 7.36 14.36
N ASP A 153 -14.43 8.06 14.91
CA ASP A 153 -14.37 9.50 15.15
C ASP A 153 -13.66 9.79 16.47
N TYR A 154 -12.43 10.29 16.37
CA TYR A 154 -11.58 10.52 17.54
C TYR A 154 -11.94 11.81 18.32
N LYS A 155 -12.77 12.70 17.77
CA LYS A 155 -13.33 13.85 18.51
C LYS A 155 -14.57 13.48 19.30
N ALA A 156 -15.50 12.78 18.64
CA ALA A 156 -16.74 12.32 19.26
C ALA A 156 -16.54 11.06 20.10
N TYR A 157 -15.41 10.35 19.93
CA TYR A 157 -15.11 9.06 20.55
C TYR A 157 -16.14 7.98 20.23
N THR A 158 -16.63 7.98 18.99
CA THR A 158 -17.65 7.04 18.50
C THR A 158 -17.21 6.36 17.22
N THR A 159 -17.69 5.15 16.99
CA THR A 159 -17.55 4.46 15.70
C THR A 159 -18.69 4.92 14.80
N ARG A 160 -18.38 5.55 13.66
CA ARG A 160 -19.36 5.98 12.67
C ARG A 160 -19.81 4.83 11.77
N VAL A 161 -18.88 3.92 11.47
CA VAL A 161 -19.10 2.79 10.55
C VAL A 161 -18.39 1.56 11.11
N THR A 162 -19.04 0.41 10.97
CA THR A 162 -18.46 -0.91 11.26
C THR A 162 -18.75 -1.82 10.08
N THR A 163 -17.72 -2.50 9.57
CA THR A 163 -17.88 -3.45 8.46
C THR A 163 -18.30 -4.83 8.97
N ILE A 164 -18.65 -5.73 8.06
CA ILE A 164 -18.74 -7.15 8.38
C ILE A 164 -17.33 -7.69 8.69
N PRO A 165 -17.23 -8.72 9.57
CA PRO A 165 -15.95 -9.35 9.88
C PRO A 165 -15.24 -9.91 8.65
N VAL A 166 -13.91 -9.81 8.63
CA VAL A 166 -13.08 -10.51 7.63
C VAL A 166 -12.66 -11.89 8.14
N GLU A 167 -12.39 -12.80 7.20
CA GLU A 167 -12.21 -14.23 7.50
C GLU A 167 -10.75 -14.63 7.74
N SER A 168 -9.80 -13.70 7.61
CA SER A 168 -8.36 -13.99 7.72
C SER A 168 -7.59 -12.81 8.31
N ASN A 169 -6.34 -13.07 8.74
CA ASN A 169 -5.49 -12.06 9.35
C ASN A 169 -5.20 -10.91 8.38
N VAL A 170 -5.17 -9.70 8.93
CA VAL A 170 -4.77 -8.50 8.19
C VAL A 170 -3.27 -8.42 8.09
N LEU A 171 -2.78 -8.19 6.88
CA LEU A 171 -1.36 -8.04 6.55
C LEU A 171 -0.95 -6.57 6.45
N ASP A 172 -1.77 -5.73 5.79
CA ASP A 172 -1.52 -4.30 5.64
C ASP A 172 -2.83 -3.53 5.41
N MET A 173 -2.80 -2.23 5.65
CA MET A 173 -3.94 -1.34 5.47
C MET A 173 -3.47 0.04 5.02
N LYS A 174 -4.08 0.56 3.95
CA LYS A 174 -3.91 1.94 3.45
C LYS A 174 -5.26 2.58 3.24
N SER A 175 -5.31 3.90 3.24
CA SER A 175 -6.53 4.64 2.93
C SER A 175 -6.24 6.03 2.41
N ASP A 176 -7.17 6.54 1.63
CA ASP A 176 -7.39 7.96 1.38
C ASP A 176 -8.68 8.42 2.07
N TYR A 177 -9.23 9.59 1.68
CA TYR A 177 -10.50 10.08 2.24
C TYR A 177 -11.74 9.34 1.73
N ASN A 178 -11.66 8.66 0.61
CA ASN A 178 -12.78 8.01 -0.06
C ASN A 178 -12.78 6.50 0.16
N TYR A 179 -11.58 5.90 0.25
CA TYR A 179 -11.40 4.45 0.24
C TYR A 179 -10.48 3.98 1.35
N CYS A 180 -10.68 2.74 1.76
CA CYS A 180 -9.77 1.98 2.60
C CYS A 180 -9.49 0.63 1.95
N TRP A 181 -8.21 0.35 1.72
CA TRP A 181 -7.72 -0.92 1.20
C TRP A 181 -7.20 -1.76 2.36
N LEU A 182 -7.80 -2.91 2.54
CA LEU A 182 -7.46 -3.87 3.60
C LEU A 182 -6.93 -5.15 2.95
N LEU A 183 -5.63 -5.36 3.05
CA LEU A 183 -4.98 -6.59 2.60
C LEU A 183 -5.02 -7.61 3.72
N THR A 184 -5.60 -8.77 3.44
CA THR A 184 -5.62 -9.93 4.33
C THR A 184 -4.89 -11.09 3.68
N GLU A 185 -4.67 -12.19 4.41
CA GLU A 185 -4.07 -13.40 3.85
C GLU A 185 -4.87 -13.95 2.66
N ASN A 186 -6.20 -13.81 2.69
CA ASN A 186 -7.07 -14.39 1.67
C ASN A 186 -7.52 -13.40 0.58
N TYR A 187 -7.66 -12.11 0.92
CA TYR A 187 -8.25 -11.12 0.02
C TYR A 187 -7.64 -9.72 0.20
N LEU A 188 -7.67 -8.96 -0.88
CA LEU A 188 -7.60 -7.49 -0.86
C LEU A 188 -9.02 -6.95 -0.96
N TYR A 189 -9.47 -6.26 0.08
CA TYR A 189 -10.75 -5.58 0.12
C TYR A 189 -10.56 -4.08 -0.15
N THR A 190 -11.46 -3.51 -0.95
CA THR A 190 -11.60 -2.05 -1.07
C THR A 190 -12.94 -1.64 -0.49
N TYR A 191 -12.90 -0.81 0.54
CA TYR A 191 -14.08 -0.24 1.18
C TYR A 191 -14.22 1.23 0.79
N ASN A 192 -15.45 1.71 0.60
CA ASN A 192 -15.72 3.15 0.57
C ASN A 192 -15.85 3.71 1.99
N TYR A 193 -15.95 5.03 2.13
CA TYR A 193 -16.07 5.70 3.43
C TYR A 193 -17.37 5.40 4.18
N PHE A 194 -18.35 4.73 3.57
CA PHE A 194 -19.53 4.18 4.24
C PHE A 194 -19.31 2.76 4.77
N GLY A 195 -18.14 2.17 4.58
CA GLY A 195 -17.82 0.80 4.98
C GLY A 195 -18.40 -0.27 4.06
N THR A 196 -18.87 0.11 2.87
CA THR A 196 -19.35 -0.84 1.87
C THR A 196 -18.16 -1.39 1.08
N VAL A 197 -18.09 -2.71 0.92
CA VAL A 197 -17.11 -3.36 0.05
C VAL A 197 -17.46 -3.04 -1.40
N ILE A 198 -16.56 -2.39 -2.13
CA ILE A 198 -16.72 -2.11 -3.57
C ILE A 198 -15.88 -3.04 -4.44
N SER A 199 -14.82 -3.63 -3.89
CA SER A 199 -14.02 -4.67 -4.55
C SER A 199 -13.50 -5.67 -3.53
N LYS A 200 -13.45 -6.95 -3.94
CA LYS A 200 -12.87 -8.06 -3.19
C LYS A 200 -12.08 -8.93 -4.16
N LEU A 201 -10.74 -8.83 -4.11
CA LEU A 201 -9.81 -9.60 -4.93
C LEU A 201 -9.16 -10.70 -4.11
N LYS A 202 -9.01 -11.89 -4.70
CA LYS A 202 -8.29 -12.97 -4.04
C LYS A 202 -6.82 -12.61 -3.91
N ASN A 203 -6.29 -12.66 -2.68
CA ASN A 203 -4.86 -12.53 -2.45
C ASN A 203 -4.17 -13.85 -2.82
N VAL A 204 -3.16 -13.78 -3.69
CA VAL A 204 -2.39 -14.96 -4.12
C VAL A 204 -1.03 -15.05 -3.42
N SER A 205 -0.46 -13.93 -2.97
CA SER A 205 0.85 -13.90 -2.28
C SER A 205 1.27 -12.49 -1.85
N PHE A 206 0.37 -11.52 -1.90
CA PHE A 206 0.73 -10.14 -1.53
C PHE A 206 0.84 -10.00 -0.02
N THR A 207 1.85 -9.25 0.43
CA THR A 207 2.16 -9.03 1.85
C THR A 207 2.08 -7.57 2.28
N GLU A 208 2.24 -6.65 1.36
CA GLU A 208 2.26 -5.21 1.63
C GLU A 208 1.62 -4.44 0.47
N ILE A 209 1.05 -3.28 0.78
CA ILE A 209 0.47 -2.36 -0.19
C ILE A 209 1.00 -0.93 0.01
N ALA A 210 1.17 -0.20 -1.08
CA ALA A 210 1.32 1.25 -1.09
C ALA A 210 0.19 1.85 -1.93
N GLU A 211 -0.22 3.07 -1.59
CA GLU A 211 -1.34 3.76 -2.22
C GLU A 211 -0.92 5.18 -2.61
N ASP A 212 -1.33 5.63 -3.77
CA ASP A 212 -1.26 7.03 -4.19
C ASP A 212 -2.37 7.33 -5.22
N ASN A 213 -3.20 8.34 -4.91
CA ASN A 213 -4.30 8.79 -5.77
C ASN A 213 -5.30 7.68 -6.20
N GLY A 214 -5.51 6.69 -5.33
CA GLY A 214 -6.39 5.56 -5.56
C GLY A 214 -5.74 4.39 -6.32
N ASN A 215 -4.50 4.56 -6.81
CA ASN A 215 -3.73 3.47 -7.41
C ASN A 215 -2.95 2.72 -6.33
N LEU A 216 -2.74 1.43 -6.54
CA LEU A 216 -2.03 0.58 -5.58
C LEU A 216 -0.77 0.00 -6.19
N ILE A 217 0.25 -0.15 -5.34
CA ILE A 217 1.35 -1.08 -5.59
C ILE A 217 1.24 -2.21 -4.56
N LEU A 218 1.27 -3.44 -5.03
CA LEU A 218 1.24 -4.64 -4.21
C LEU A 218 2.58 -5.36 -4.30
N LYS A 219 3.10 -5.81 -3.15
CA LYS A 219 4.35 -6.55 -3.06
C LYS A 219 4.10 -8.02 -2.86
N SER A 220 4.76 -8.85 -3.66
CA SER A 220 4.82 -10.30 -3.52
C SER A 220 6.28 -10.76 -3.57
N GLY A 221 6.83 -11.22 -2.45
CA GLY A 221 8.26 -11.48 -2.31
C GLY A 221 9.09 -10.23 -2.64
N ASN A 222 9.94 -10.30 -3.65
CA ASN A 222 10.75 -9.18 -4.14
C ASN A 222 10.24 -8.60 -5.48
N GLN A 223 8.95 -8.75 -5.75
CA GLN A 223 8.30 -8.22 -6.95
C GLN A 223 7.19 -7.24 -6.57
N LEU A 224 6.99 -6.23 -7.43
CA LEU A 224 5.94 -5.24 -7.29
C LEU A 224 4.98 -5.33 -8.47
N PHE A 225 3.70 -5.10 -8.16
CA PHE A 225 2.60 -5.09 -9.11
C PHE A 225 1.83 -3.79 -8.96
N TYR A 226 1.46 -3.18 -10.07
CA TYR A 226 0.66 -1.98 -10.11
C TYR A 226 -0.80 -2.32 -10.43
N MET A 227 -1.72 -1.70 -9.73
CA MET A 227 -3.16 -1.80 -9.94
C MET A 227 -3.75 -0.39 -9.99
N THR A 228 -4.41 -0.05 -11.09
CA THR A 228 -5.09 1.24 -11.23
C THR A 228 -6.38 1.27 -10.41
N LYS A 229 -6.82 2.46 -10.02
CA LYS A 229 -8.12 2.64 -9.34
C LYS A 229 -9.33 2.24 -10.20
N GLU A 230 -9.16 2.16 -11.52
CA GLU A 230 -10.23 1.90 -12.49
C GLU A 230 -10.34 0.43 -12.87
N SER A 231 -9.27 -0.34 -12.65
CA SER A 231 -9.17 -1.75 -13.01
C SER A 231 -8.61 -2.57 -11.84
N ASN A 232 -9.04 -3.81 -11.77
CA ASN A 232 -8.45 -4.79 -10.85
C ASN A 232 -7.29 -5.57 -11.50
N ASP A 233 -6.83 -5.15 -12.68
CA ASP A 233 -5.73 -5.78 -13.38
C ASP A 233 -4.40 -5.49 -12.68
N LEU A 234 -3.60 -6.52 -12.53
CA LEU A 234 -2.30 -6.48 -11.87
C LEU A 234 -1.20 -6.48 -12.92
N LEU A 235 -0.55 -5.34 -13.09
CA LEU A 235 0.55 -5.17 -14.03
C LEU A 235 1.88 -5.28 -13.30
N PRO A 236 2.78 -6.22 -13.65
CA PRO A 236 4.09 -6.30 -13.02
C PRO A 236 4.92 -5.04 -13.32
N ILE A 237 5.60 -4.53 -12.28
CA ILE A 237 6.52 -3.40 -12.42
C ILE A 237 7.91 -3.94 -12.70
N LYS A 238 8.47 -3.55 -13.85
CA LYS A 238 9.87 -3.87 -14.19
C LYS A 238 10.80 -2.89 -13.51
N ILE A 239 11.50 -3.36 -12.49
CA ILE A 239 12.56 -2.65 -11.76
C ILE A 239 13.87 -3.42 -11.89
N PRO A 240 15.04 -2.77 -11.70
CA PRO A 240 16.32 -3.46 -11.55
C PRO A 240 16.27 -4.46 -10.39
N GLU A 241 17.18 -5.45 -10.41
CA GLU A 241 17.31 -6.40 -9.31
C GLU A 241 17.87 -5.70 -8.07
N LEU A 242 17.00 -5.48 -7.06
CA LEU A 242 17.35 -4.86 -5.79
C LEU A 242 16.43 -5.40 -4.68
N LEU A 243 16.91 -5.31 -3.42
CA LEU A 243 16.11 -5.71 -2.27
C LEU A 243 15.02 -4.66 -2.00
N ILE A 244 13.80 -5.12 -1.74
CA ILE A 244 12.67 -4.25 -1.43
C ILE A 244 12.32 -4.42 0.05
N ASN A 245 12.95 -3.64 0.92
CA ASN A 245 12.60 -3.63 2.35
C ASN A 245 11.35 -2.78 2.62
N ARG A 246 11.27 -1.62 1.97
CA ARG A 246 10.09 -0.74 1.98
C ARG A 246 9.89 -0.15 0.61
N PHE A 247 8.67 0.16 0.28
CA PHE A 247 8.33 0.86 -0.96
C PHE A 247 7.17 1.82 -0.72
N LEU A 248 7.08 2.84 -1.56
CA LEU A 248 6.08 3.88 -1.51
C LEU A 248 5.82 4.40 -2.91
N LEU A 249 4.60 4.84 -3.17
CA LEU A 249 4.22 5.56 -4.36
C LEU A 249 3.83 6.98 -3.97
N THR A 250 4.33 7.99 -4.68
CA THR A 250 3.90 9.38 -4.54
C THR A 250 4.05 10.08 -5.90
N ASN A 251 2.96 10.61 -6.46
CA ASN A 251 2.95 11.30 -7.75
C ASN A 251 3.65 10.48 -8.84
N GLU A 252 3.24 9.22 -9.02
CA GLU A 252 3.82 8.27 -9.99
C GLU A 252 5.31 7.99 -9.79
N THR A 253 5.92 8.49 -8.72
CA THR A 253 7.30 8.17 -8.34
C THR A 253 7.29 7.03 -7.34
N LEU A 254 7.92 5.93 -7.73
CA LEU A 254 8.16 4.77 -6.89
C LEU A 254 9.45 4.98 -6.12
N TYR A 255 9.35 4.95 -4.80
CA TYR A 255 10.47 4.95 -3.87
C TYR A 255 10.68 3.53 -3.34
N ILE A 256 11.91 3.05 -3.39
CA ILE A 256 12.30 1.74 -2.84
C ILE A 256 13.46 1.96 -1.88
N TYR A 257 13.28 1.53 -0.64
CA TYR A 257 14.34 1.49 0.37
C TYR A 257 14.84 0.06 0.51
N ASP A 258 16.13 -0.15 0.31
CA ASP A 258 16.77 -1.48 0.33
C ASP A 258 17.38 -1.85 1.69
N GLY A 259 17.36 -0.92 2.64
CA GLY A 259 17.98 -1.03 3.98
C GLY A 259 19.11 -0.04 4.21
N GLU A 260 19.67 0.54 3.14
CA GLU A 260 20.75 1.53 3.19
C GLU A 260 20.47 2.73 2.28
N LEU A 261 19.97 2.46 1.08
CA LEU A 261 19.76 3.43 0.03
C LEU A 261 18.29 3.59 -0.31
N LEU A 262 17.90 4.82 -0.64
CA LEU A 262 16.61 5.17 -1.18
C LEU A 262 16.72 5.35 -2.68
N HIS A 263 16.14 4.43 -3.44
CA HIS A 263 16.06 4.46 -4.90
C HIS A 263 14.75 5.11 -5.34
N GLN A 264 14.82 5.95 -6.37
CA GLN A 264 13.68 6.65 -6.94
C GLN A 264 13.53 6.28 -8.40
N PHE A 265 12.28 5.95 -8.79
CA PHE A 265 11.94 5.59 -10.15
C PHE A 265 10.66 6.31 -10.58
N GLN A 266 10.63 6.84 -11.79
CA GLN A 266 9.38 7.30 -12.40
C GLN A 266 8.67 6.12 -13.05
N LEU A 267 7.41 5.88 -12.68
CA LEU A 267 6.57 4.90 -13.36
C LEU A 267 6.06 5.49 -14.68
N LYS A 268 6.22 4.74 -15.76
CA LYS A 268 5.56 5.02 -17.05
C LYS A 268 4.30 4.16 -17.10
N ILE A 269 3.17 4.81 -16.84
CA ILE A 269 1.84 4.25 -16.91
C ILE A 269 1.29 4.71 -18.25
N GLU A 270 1.19 3.78 -19.22
CA GLU A 270 0.65 4.05 -20.57
C GLU A 270 -0.87 3.87 -20.61
#